data_a84b4a9ec2d03557c79164478a1d3444
#
_entry.id   a84b4a9ec2d03557c79164478a1d3444
#
_cell.length_a   1.000
_cell.length_b   1.000
_cell.length_c   1.000
_cell.angle_alpha   90.00
_cell.angle_beta   90.00
_cell.angle_gamma   90.00
#
_symmetry.space_group_name_H-M   'P 1'
#
loop_
_entity.id
_entity.type
_entity.pdbx_description
1 polymer ?
#
loop_
_entity_poly.entity_id
_entity_poly.type
_entity_poly.pdbx_seq_one_letter_code
_entity_poly.pdbx_strand_id
1 'polypeptide(L)'
;MSALSCNPDAFIKPLDVEFSGTEFDLPFTGGTIEIEASNGDWEIQRVRLWGDSERLLFSKEEIRYVSEFKSFELTRPSPSKLRFTLHESVDSNPGEIQIYIGNKYEYEILTINIGPCRGYSFDRIEYGTPVVLSDEDAFEHIWSITADNDSGKLYVWEFPVFNSEYSRTFCFPFTAFKTNDMPQAYRYETLMNYVGEPFDVPVPDPLLSDGELTFSGETVQFGYEENVRQIKREDINATLNLVPGNNDVDMYWGYSEYEVPYTIWFRHSGEGRDLCFEGKFVNKAHNGKWKVELW
;
A
#
# COMPACT_ATOMS: atom_id res chain seq x y z
N MET A 1 -43.47 8.98 62.90
CA MET A 1 -42.06 9.20 62.49
C MET A 1 -42.02 9.02 61.00
N SER A 2 -41.91 10.16 60.24
CA SER A 2 -41.77 10.16 58.80
C SER A 2 -40.28 9.97 58.48
N ALA A 3 -39.94 8.86 57.89
CA ALA A 3 -38.61 8.72 57.33
C ALA A 3 -38.47 9.68 56.14
N LEU A 4 -37.68 10.73 56.29
CA LEU A 4 -37.21 11.53 55.21
C LEU A 4 -36.30 10.62 54.34
N SER A 5 -36.80 10.17 53.21
CA SER A 5 -35.99 9.58 52.16
C SER A 5 -35.08 10.67 51.62
N CYS A 6 -33.83 10.67 52.04
CA CYS A 6 -32.82 11.45 51.36
C CYS A 6 -32.67 10.86 49.95
N ASN A 7 -33.20 11.55 48.95
CA ASN A 7 -32.91 11.25 47.56
C ASN A 7 -31.43 11.56 47.31
N PRO A 8 -30.57 10.56 47.07
CA PRO A 8 -29.14 10.81 46.83
C PRO A 8 -28.89 11.65 45.57
N ASP A 9 -29.88 11.76 44.69
CA ASP A 9 -29.81 12.56 43.44
C ASP A 9 -30.12 14.06 43.67
N ALA A 10 -30.50 14.47 44.92
CA ALA A 10 -30.77 15.88 45.26
C ALA A 10 -29.51 16.74 45.34
N PHE A 11 -28.32 16.14 45.18
CA PHE A 11 -27.01 16.84 45.23
C PHE A 11 -26.19 16.63 43.97
N ILE A 12 -26.84 16.62 42.80
CA ILE A 12 -26.14 16.65 41.50
C ILE A 12 -25.41 18.00 41.45
N LYS A 13 -24.08 17.99 41.49
CA LYS A 13 -23.27 19.16 41.24
C LYS A 13 -23.15 19.34 39.72
N PRO A 14 -23.76 20.37 39.13
CA PRO A 14 -23.63 20.63 37.71
C PRO A 14 -22.14 20.86 37.36
N LEU A 15 -21.79 20.60 36.12
CA LEU A 15 -20.48 20.94 35.58
C LEU A 15 -20.45 22.44 35.33
N ASP A 16 -19.84 23.20 36.25
CA ASP A 16 -19.69 24.66 36.16
C ASP A 16 -18.25 24.98 35.77
N VAL A 17 -17.87 24.59 34.54
CA VAL A 17 -16.53 24.82 33.99
C VAL A 17 -16.69 25.36 32.58
N GLU A 18 -16.02 26.46 32.29
CA GLU A 18 -15.87 27.00 30.94
C GLU A 18 -14.46 26.71 30.41
N PHE A 19 -14.37 26.19 29.20
CA PHE A 19 -13.10 25.98 28.52
C PHE A 19 -12.80 27.10 27.53
N SER A 20 -11.51 27.37 27.26
CA SER A 20 -11.07 28.40 26.29
C SER A 20 -11.50 28.12 24.85
N GLY A 21 -11.98 26.92 24.58
CA GLY A 21 -12.55 26.45 23.32
C GLY A 21 -12.94 25.00 23.43
N THR A 22 -13.80 24.55 22.52
CA THR A 22 -14.29 23.17 22.45
C THR A 22 -13.90 22.47 21.14
N GLU A 23 -13.40 23.20 20.16
CA GLU A 23 -12.97 22.68 18.86
C GLU A 23 -11.62 23.28 18.46
N PHE A 24 -10.70 22.43 18.02
CA PHE A 24 -9.33 22.79 17.70
C PHE A 24 -8.85 22.03 16.47
N ASP A 25 -8.01 22.67 15.65
CA ASP A 25 -7.42 22.10 14.46
C ASP A 25 -5.91 21.92 14.63
N LEU A 26 -5.38 20.78 14.22
CA LEU A 26 -3.96 20.50 14.14
C LEU A 26 -3.57 19.93 12.77
N PRO A 27 -2.41 20.32 12.23
CA PRO A 27 -1.86 19.68 11.06
C PRO A 27 -1.41 18.24 11.39
N PHE A 28 -1.34 17.38 10.39
CA PHE A 28 -0.85 16.00 10.56
C PHE A 28 0.62 15.94 11.05
N THR A 29 1.41 16.97 10.82
CA THR A 29 2.81 17.08 11.28
C THR A 29 2.95 17.24 12.79
N GLY A 30 1.85 17.44 13.47
CA GLY A 30 1.83 17.57 14.93
C GLY A 30 1.66 19.01 15.41
N GLY A 31 1.66 19.14 16.72
CA GLY A 31 1.50 20.43 17.41
C GLY A 31 0.98 20.26 18.82
N THR A 32 0.95 21.36 19.56
CA THR A 32 0.47 21.38 20.95
C THR A 32 -0.65 22.41 21.10
N ILE A 33 -1.73 22.00 21.76
CA ILE A 33 -2.84 22.85 22.16
C ILE A 33 -2.87 22.91 23.70
N GLU A 34 -2.94 24.12 24.25
CA GLU A 34 -3.22 24.34 25.65
C GLU A 34 -4.66 24.84 25.78
N ILE A 35 -5.46 24.19 26.61
CA ILE A 35 -6.87 24.48 26.83
C ILE A 35 -6.98 24.92 28.29
N GLU A 36 -7.43 26.13 28.50
CA GLU A 36 -7.65 26.71 29.84
C GLU A 36 -9.10 26.43 30.28
N ALA A 37 -9.24 26.09 31.52
CA ALA A 37 -10.52 25.89 32.18
C ALA A 37 -10.71 26.96 33.27
N SER A 38 -11.94 27.44 33.47
CA SER A 38 -12.29 28.47 34.46
C SER A 38 -12.02 28.03 35.91
N ASN A 39 -12.01 26.72 36.15
CA ASN A 39 -11.69 26.12 37.46
C ASN A 39 -11.12 24.71 37.32
N GLY A 40 -10.91 24.01 38.43
CA GLY A 40 -10.34 22.64 38.45
C GLY A 40 -11.31 21.53 38.79
N ASP A 41 -12.60 21.79 38.80
CA ASP A 41 -13.63 20.83 39.23
C ASP A 41 -14.07 19.85 38.09
N TRP A 42 -13.07 19.33 37.36
CA TRP A 42 -13.27 18.42 36.24
C TRP A 42 -12.18 17.33 36.19
N GLU A 43 -12.47 16.24 35.49
CA GLU A 43 -11.54 15.13 35.21
C GLU A 43 -11.65 14.73 33.75
N ILE A 44 -10.57 14.16 33.19
CA ILE A 44 -10.63 13.45 31.91
C ILE A 44 -11.44 12.19 32.13
N GLN A 45 -12.60 12.08 31.48
CA GLN A 45 -13.46 10.89 31.58
C GLN A 45 -13.00 9.80 30.63
N ARG A 46 -12.78 10.16 29.37
CA ARG A 46 -12.34 9.27 28.30
C ARG A 46 -11.87 10.07 27.10
N VAL A 47 -11.12 9.39 26.23
CA VAL A 47 -10.77 9.88 24.88
C VAL A 47 -11.29 8.89 23.86
N ARG A 48 -11.98 9.37 22.84
CA ARG A 48 -12.49 8.59 21.72
C ARG A 48 -11.72 8.96 20.46
N LEU A 49 -11.26 7.94 19.74
CA LEU A 49 -10.57 8.08 18.45
C LEU A 49 -11.53 7.64 17.35
N TRP A 50 -11.75 8.50 16.36
CA TRP A 50 -12.51 8.18 15.17
C TRP A 50 -11.55 7.81 14.03
N GLY A 51 -11.94 6.83 13.21
CA GLY A 51 -11.19 6.38 12.04
C GLY A 51 -10.46 5.05 12.22
N ASP A 52 -9.88 4.77 13.39
CA ASP A 52 -9.27 3.49 13.72
C ASP A 52 -10.15 2.73 14.70
N SER A 53 -11.06 1.86 14.22
CA SER A 53 -11.92 1.02 15.06
C SER A 53 -12.18 1.63 16.45
N GLU A 54 -13.17 2.50 16.57
CA GLU A 54 -13.64 3.23 17.77
C GLU A 54 -12.88 2.85 19.06
N ARG A 55 -11.71 3.41 19.29
CA ARG A 55 -10.90 3.10 20.46
C ARG A 55 -11.22 4.09 21.57
N LEU A 56 -11.56 3.56 22.74
CA LEU A 56 -11.76 4.35 23.95
C LEU A 56 -10.56 4.21 24.86
N LEU A 57 -10.01 5.36 25.30
CA LEU A 57 -8.92 5.42 26.26
C LEU A 57 -9.43 6.05 27.55
N PHE A 58 -8.98 5.53 28.69
CA PHE A 58 -9.40 5.98 30.01
C PHE A 58 -8.19 6.30 30.87
N SER A 59 -8.12 7.52 31.38
CA SER A 59 -7.19 7.92 32.42
C SER A 59 -7.63 9.28 32.96
N LYS A 60 -7.33 9.54 34.23
CA LYS A 60 -7.74 10.79 34.90
C LYS A 60 -6.74 11.94 34.74
N GLU A 61 -5.48 11.65 34.48
CA GLU A 61 -4.41 12.65 34.53
C GLU A 61 -3.58 12.70 33.24
N GLU A 62 -3.26 11.54 32.69
CA GLU A 62 -2.39 11.42 31.50
C GLU A 62 -2.87 10.29 30.59
N ILE A 63 -2.91 10.55 29.30
CA ILE A 63 -3.11 9.53 28.26
C ILE A 63 -1.99 9.69 27.26
N ARG A 64 -1.27 8.59 27.04
CA ARG A 64 -0.27 8.46 25.99
C ARG A 64 -0.74 7.43 24.99
N TYR A 65 -0.87 7.82 23.74
CA TYR A 65 -1.30 6.95 22.67
C TYR A 65 -0.24 6.86 21.59
N VAL A 66 0.09 5.62 21.20
CA VAL A 66 1.03 5.35 20.10
C VAL A 66 0.45 4.22 19.26
N SER A 67 0.29 4.46 17.97
CA SER A 67 -0.09 3.48 16.97
C SER A 67 0.80 3.64 15.74
N GLU A 68 0.61 2.78 14.74
CA GLU A 68 1.27 2.88 13.45
C GLU A 68 0.92 4.19 12.71
N PHE A 69 -0.30 4.72 12.93
CA PHE A 69 -0.83 5.84 12.16
C PHE A 69 -0.75 7.18 12.91
N LYS A 70 -0.77 7.19 14.23
CA LYS A 70 -0.71 8.43 15.00
C LYS A 70 -0.14 8.23 16.40
N SER A 71 0.47 9.28 16.91
CA SER A 71 0.92 9.33 18.29
C SER A 71 0.60 10.70 18.92
N PHE A 72 0.05 10.66 20.13
CA PHE A 72 -0.28 11.85 20.88
C PHE A 72 -0.18 11.64 22.39
N GLU A 73 -0.11 12.74 23.10
CA GLU A 73 -0.13 12.80 24.55
C GLU A 73 -1.18 13.83 25.01
N LEU A 74 -1.96 13.45 26.01
CA LEU A 74 -2.92 14.30 26.69
C LEU A 74 -2.53 14.36 28.16
N THR A 75 -2.29 15.55 28.70
CA THR A 75 -1.87 15.74 30.08
C THR A 75 -2.68 16.86 30.74
N ARG A 76 -2.78 16.79 32.07
CA ARG A 76 -3.38 17.83 32.90
C ARG A 76 -2.29 18.47 33.76
N PRO A 77 -1.53 19.45 33.22
CA PRO A 77 -0.38 20.02 33.91
C PRO A 77 -0.77 20.88 35.15
N SER A 78 -2.02 21.32 35.24
CA SER A 78 -2.57 21.97 36.44
C SER A 78 -4.09 21.75 36.53
N PRO A 79 -4.74 22.01 37.67
CA PRO A 79 -6.17 21.87 37.81
C PRO A 79 -7.00 22.60 36.75
N SER A 80 -6.52 23.75 36.26
CA SER A 80 -7.21 24.58 35.27
C SER A 80 -6.63 24.50 33.87
N LYS A 81 -5.75 23.54 33.56
CA LYS A 81 -5.14 23.42 32.26
C LYS A 81 -5.13 21.98 31.75
N LEU A 82 -5.51 21.81 30.49
CA LEU A 82 -5.33 20.61 29.71
C LEU A 82 -4.35 20.89 28.57
N ARG A 83 -3.42 19.98 28.32
CA ARG A 83 -2.48 20.04 27.21
C ARG A 83 -2.66 18.81 26.35
N PHE A 84 -2.92 19.01 25.06
CA PHE A 84 -2.92 17.98 24.04
C PHE A 84 -1.71 18.23 23.12
N THR A 85 -0.88 17.20 22.94
CA THR A 85 0.25 17.24 22.01
C THR A 85 0.11 16.11 21.00
N LEU A 86 -0.12 16.45 19.74
CA LEU A 86 -0.01 15.53 18.63
C LEU A 86 1.47 15.50 18.22
N HIS A 87 2.09 14.32 18.24
CA HIS A 87 3.46 14.17 17.75
C HIS A 87 3.49 14.02 16.23
N GLU A 88 2.58 13.19 15.70
CA GLU A 88 2.34 13.06 14.26
C GLU A 88 1.05 12.28 13.98
N SER A 89 0.54 12.41 12.75
CA SER A 89 -0.48 11.55 12.18
C SER A 89 -0.12 11.25 10.74
N VAL A 90 0.04 9.96 10.41
CA VAL A 90 0.29 9.51 9.02
C VAL A 90 -0.97 8.94 8.38
N ASP A 91 -2.14 9.36 8.84
CA ASP A 91 -3.42 8.97 8.26
C ASP A 91 -3.72 9.84 7.03
N SER A 92 -3.97 9.24 5.89
CA SER A 92 -4.33 9.95 4.65
C SER A 92 -5.74 10.57 4.69
N ASN A 93 -6.56 10.16 5.66
CA ASN A 93 -7.88 10.72 5.91
C ASN A 93 -7.84 11.72 7.06
N PRO A 94 -8.75 12.72 7.07
CA PRO A 94 -8.93 13.57 8.24
C PRO A 94 -9.22 12.74 9.48
N GLY A 95 -8.63 13.08 10.61
CA GLY A 95 -8.84 12.42 11.88
C GLY A 95 -9.58 13.31 12.88
N GLU A 96 -10.29 12.69 13.82
CA GLU A 96 -10.95 13.36 14.92
C GLU A 96 -10.65 12.66 16.24
N ILE A 97 -10.30 13.44 17.26
CA ILE A 97 -10.11 12.96 18.63
C ILE A 97 -11.08 13.71 19.52
N GLN A 98 -11.97 12.99 20.18
CA GLN A 98 -12.90 13.56 21.16
C GLN A 98 -12.42 13.30 22.58
N ILE A 99 -12.26 14.36 23.36
CA ILE A 99 -11.86 14.32 24.76
C ILE A 99 -13.09 14.67 25.60
N TYR A 100 -13.56 13.71 26.38
CA TYR A 100 -14.69 13.90 27.29
C TYR A 100 -14.17 14.35 28.64
N ILE A 101 -14.55 15.54 29.05
CA ILE A 101 -14.11 16.19 30.26
C ILE A 101 -15.33 16.52 31.11
N GLY A 102 -15.29 16.21 32.37
CA GLY A 102 -16.43 16.50 33.23
C GLY A 102 -16.31 15.96 34.63
N ASN A 103 -17.46 15.86 35.29
CA ASN A 103 -17.60 15.28 36.62
C ASN A 103 -18.37 13.94 36.53
N LYS A 104 -18.78 13.38 37.63
CA LYS A 104 -19.52 12.11 37.71
C LYS A 104 -20.87 12.13 36.94
N TYR A 105 -21.45 13.29 36.72
CA TYR A 105 -22.84 13.44 36.25
C TYR A 105 -22.92 14.06 34.85
N GLU A 106 -22.02 14.98 34.54
CA GLU A 106 -22.04 15.76 33.29
C GLU A 106 -20.65 15.81 32.67
N TYR A 107 -20.60 15.93 31.36
CA TYR A 107 -19.35 16.12 30.61
C TYR A 107 -19.53 17.08 29.45
N GLU A 108 -18.45 17.70 29.06
CA GLU A 108 -18.28 18.45 27.83
C GLU A 108 -17.34 17.70 26.90
N ILE A 109 -17.49 17.89 25.60
CA ILE A 109 -16.66 17.24 24.59
C ILE A 109 -15.76 18.29 23.95
N LEU A 110 -14.45 18.09 24.08
CA LEU A 110 -13.47 18.84 23.31
C LEU A 110 -13.06 18.02 22.09
N THR A 111 -13.12 18.63 20.91
CA THR A 111 -12.83 17.98 19.63
C THR A 111 -11.52 18.51 19.08
N ILE A 112 -10.61 17.61 18.76
CA ILE A 112 -9.36 17.89 18.06
C ILE A 112 -9.47 17.33 16.66
N ASN A 113 -9.55 18.19 15.66
CA ASN A 113 -9.52 17.83 14.25
C ASN A 113 -8.07 17.73 13.78
N ILE A 114 -7.72 16.66 13.12
CA ILE A 114 -6.38 16.44 12.57
C ILE A 114 -6.49 16.43 11.05
N GLY A 115 -5.70 17.28 10.42
CA GLY A 115 -5.62 17.34 8.95
C GLY A 115 -5.09 16.04 8.36
N PRO A 116 -5.50 15.70 7.11
CA PRO A 116 -5.03 14.52 6.43
C PRO A 116 -3.55 14.64 6.06
N CYS A 117 -2.83 13.52 6.16
CA CYS A 117 -1.45 13.40 5.72
C CYS A 117 -1.40 13.36 4.18
N ARG A 118 -1.02 14.45 3.54
CA ARG A 118 -0.97 14.66 2.08
C ARG A 118 0.25 15.48 1.68
N GLY A 119 0.46 15.63 0.37
CA GLY A 119 1.53 16.51 -0.16
C GLY A 119 2.86 15.78 -0.33
N TYR A 120 2.81 14.50 -0.55
CA TYR A 120 3.96 13.67 -0.88
C TYR A 120 4.18 13.61 -2.38
N SER A 121 5.44 13.54 -2.78
CA SER A 121 5.86 13.25 -4.14
C SER A 121 6.77 12.02 -4.16
N PHE A 122 6.73 11.29 -5.25
CA PHE A 122 7.66 10.19 -5.48
C PHE A 122 9.11 10.70 -5.43
N ASP A 123 9.95 10.06 -4.64
CA ASP A 123 11.39 10.34 -4.53
C ASP A 123 12.19 9.30 -5.30
N ARG A 124 12.08 8.03 -4.92
CA ARG A 124 12.81 6.93 -5.55
C ARG A 124 12.18 5.57 -5.24
N ILE A 125 12.56 4.59 -6.03
CA ILE A 125 12.32 3.17 -5.77
C ILE A 125 13.68 2.46 -5.67
N GLU A 126 13.82 1.60 -4.68
CA GLU A 126 15.01 0.77 -4.44
C GLU A 126 14.62 -0.69 -4.60
N TYR A 127 15.30 -1.40 -5.48
CA TYR A 127 15.10 -2.83 -5.71
C TYR A 127 16.12 -3.64 -4.93
N GLY A 128 15.65 -4.73 -4.31
CA GLY A 128 16.51 -5.67 -3.61
C GLY A 128 17.08 -6.74 -4.55
N THR A 129 17.46 -7.86 -3.97
CA THR A 129 18.00 -9.00 -4.74
C THR A 129 16.87 -9.77 -5.41
N PRO A 130 16.98 -10.06 -6.72
CA PRO A 130 15.99 -10.85 -7.45
C PRO A 130 16.00 -12.31 -7.00
N VAL A 131 14.81 -12.92 -7.05
CA VAL A 131 14.60 -14.35 -6.84
C VAL A 131 14.02 -14.93 -8.12
N VAL A 132 14.73 -15.86 -8.75
CA VAL A 132 14.26 -16.54 -9.94
C VAL A 132 13.19 -17.56 -9.53
N LEU A 133 12.05 -17.51 -10.20
CA LEU A 133 10.89 -18.38 -9.94
C LEU A 133 10.75 -19.51 -10.97
N SER A 134 11.22 -19.28 -12.20
CA SER A 134 11.19 -20.28 -13.27
C SER A 134 12.42 -21.19 -13.24
N ASP A 135 12.23 -22.44 -13.60
CA ASP A 135 13.33 -23.35 -13.90
C ASP A 135 14.09 -22.91 -15.17
N GLU A 136 15.35 -23.34 -15.33
CA GLU A 136 16.16 -23.03 -16.53
C GLU A 136 15.52 -23.49 -17.84
N ASP A 137 14.72 -24.55 -17.79
CA ASP A 137 13.99 -25.16 -18.91
C ASP A 137 12.48 -24.95 -18.81
N ALA A 138 12.04 -23.82 -18.26
CA ALA A 138 10.63 -23.47 -18.21
C ALA A 138 10.12 -23.11 -19.62
N PHE A 139 9.13 -23.86 -20.10
CA PHE A 139 8.51 -23.67 -21.40
C PHE A 139 6.99 -23.56 -21.26
N GLU A 140 6.41 -22.67 -22.06
CA GLU A 140 4.97 -22.50 -22.18
C GLU A 140 4.52 -22.97 -23.56
N HIS A 141 3.49 -23.80 -23.60
CA HIS A 141 2.86 -24.24 -24.83
C HIS A 141 2.16 -23.08 -25.53
N ILE A 142 2.47 -22.86 -26.81
CA ILE A 142 1.97 -21.71 -27.58
C ILE A 142 0.86 -22.15 -28.54
N TRP A 143 1.14 -23.18 -29.33
CA TRP A 143 0.16 -23.71 -30.27
C TRP A 143 0.46 -25.18 -30.66
N SER A 144 -0.58 -25.85 -31.12
CA SER A 144 -0.52 -27.17 -31.73
C SER A 144 -1.11 -27.13 -33.14
N ILE A 145 -0.52 -27.82 -34.06
CA ILE A 145 -1.03 -27.99 -35.42
C ILE A 145 -0.79 -29.39 -35.92
N THR A 146 -1.77 -29.93 -36.65
CA THR A 146 -1.57 -31.16 -37.43
C THR A 146 -1.16 -30.77 -38.86
N ALA A 147 0.08 -31.06 -39.22
CA ALA A 147 0.61 -30.84 -40.57
C ALA A 147 0.52 -32.14 -41.39
N ASP A 148 -0.24 -32.11 -42.47
CA ASP A 148 -0.40 -33.25 -43.37
C ASP A 148 0.65 -33.20 -44.49
N ASN A 149 1.39 -34.29 -44.66
CA ASN A 149 2.38 -34.46 -45.70
C ASN A 149 1.94 -35.55 -46.70
N ASP A 150 1.16 -35.19 -47.68
CA ASP A 150 0.66 -36.08 -48.75
C ASP A 150 1.70 -36.42 -49.84
N SER A 151 2.91 -35.88 -49.74
CA SER A 151 3.95 -36.05 -50.80
C SER A 151 4.50 -37.47 -50.91
N GLY A 152 4.25 -38.33 -49.94
CA GLY A 152 4.85 -39.66 -49.85
C GLY A 152 6.35 -39.69 -49.63
N LYS A 153 6.97 -38.53 -49.37
CA LYS A 153 8.40 -38.32 -49.09
C LYS A 153 8.57 -37.42 -47.91
N LEU A 154 9.80 -37.38 -47.36
CA LEU A 154 10.17 -36.38 -46.36
C LEU A 154 9.96 -34.96 -46.91
N TYR A 155 9.23 -34.14 -46.17
CA TYR A 155 8.99 -32.73 -46.53
C TYR A 155 9.64 -31.79 -45.50
N VAL A 156 10.41 -30.82 -45.97
CA VAL A 156 11.03 -29.81 -45.13
C VAL A 156 10.07 -28.65 -44.99
N TRP A 157 9.53 -28.47 -43.78
CA TRP A 157 8.64 -27.37 -43.48
C TRP A 157 9.39 -26.27 -42.72
N GLU A 158 9.40 -25.06 -43.30
CA GLU A 158 9.94 -23.87 -42.72
C GLU A 158 8.80 -22.99 -42.15
N PHE A 159 8.90 -22.61 -40.90
CA PHE A 159 7.89 -21.75 -40.26
C PHE A 159 8.53 -20.77 -39.31
N PRO A 160 7.90 -19.60 -39.10
CA PRO A 160 8.38 -18.60 -38.14
C PRO A 160 8.16 -19.11 -36.71
N VAL A 161 9.23 -19.12 -35.91
CA VAL A 161 9.19 -19.47 -34.49
C VAL A 161 8.67 -18.28 -33.70
N PHE A 162 9.04 -17.09 -34.11
CA PHE A 162 8.62 -15.83 -33.52
C PHE A 162 7.96 -14.96 -34.59
N ASN A 163 6.71 -14.62 -34.36
CA ASN A 163 6.11 -13.47 -35.01
C ASN A 163 6.35 -12.30 -34.06
N SER A 164 7.21 -11.39 -34.37
CA SER A 164 7.51 -10.06 -33.77
C SER A 164 6.82 -9.61 -32.48
N GLU A 165 5.93 -10.36 -31.88
CA GLU A 165 5.07 -9.95 -30.78
C GLU A 165 4.95 -11.02 -29.68
N TYR A 166 5.95 -11.10 -28.81
CA TYR A 166 5.73 -11.79 -27.55
C TYR A 166 5.69 -10.80 -26.40
N SER A 167 4.83 -11.15 -25.44
CA SER A 167 4.55 -10.29 -24.32
C SER A 167 5.51 -10.53 -23.17
N ARG A 168 5.92 -9.46 -22.57
CA ARG A 168 6.39 -9.40 -21.22
C ARG A 168 5.25 -8.97 -20.34
N THR A 169 5.03 -9.66 -19.21
CA THR A 169 4.10 -9.21 -18.18
C THR A 169 4.84 -8.85 -16.91
N PHE A 170 4.42 -7.79 -16.26
CA PHE A 170 4.96 -7.39 -14.95
C PHE A 170 3.96 -6.58 -14.15
N CYS A 171 4.11 -6.59 -12.82
CA CYS A 171 3.28 -5.81 -11.91
C CYS A 171 4.05 -5.43 -10.65
N PHE A 172 3.50 -4.47 -9.89
CA PHE A 172 4.05 -3.94 -8.64
C PHE A 172 3.07 -4.14 -7.47
N PRO A 173 2.75 -5.40 -7.07
CA PRO A 173 2.01 -5.59 -5.84
C PRO A 173 2.76 -4.98 -4.66
N PHE A 174 2.05 -4.25 -3.79
CA PHE A 174 2.67 -3.57 -2.66
C PHE A 174 1.83 -3.70 -1.38
N THR A 175 2.46 -3.44 -0.25
CA THR A 175 1.84 -3.47 1.07
C THR A 175 1.75 -2.05 1.60
N ALA A 176 0.53 -1.55 1.80
CA ALA A 176 0.32 -0.30 2.52
C ALA A 176 0.18 -0.63 4.02
N PHE A 177 0.99 0.01 4.87
CA PHE A 177 0.87 -0.04 6.33
C PHE A 177 0.68 -1.44 6.93
N LYS A 178 1.48 -2.44 6.54
CA LYS A 178 1.51 -3.79 7.13
C LYS A 178 0.17 -4.53 7.28
N THR A 179 -0.91 -4.05 6.68
CA THR A 179 -2.21 -4.71 6.69
C THR A 179 -2.29 -5.69 5.54
N ASN A 180 -2.01 -6.97 5.80
CA ASN A 180 -1.88 -8.02 4.79
C ASN A 180 -3.18 -8.41 4.08
N ASP A 181 -4.34 -8.05 4.62
CA ASP A 181 -5.64 -8.55 4.13
C ASP A 181 -6.40 -7.58 3.20
N MET A 182 -5.85 -6.41 2.92
CA MET A 182 -6.51 -5.45 2.04
C MET A 182 -6.28 -5.78 0.56
N PRO A 183 -7.30 -5.66 -0.31
CA PRO A 183 -7.14 -5.76 -1.76
C PRO A 183 -6.13 -4.75 -2.31
N GLN A 184 -5.38 -5.11 -3.35
CA GLN A 184 -4.37 -4.23 -3.97
C GLN A 184 -4.96 -2.89 -4.45
N ALA A 185 -6.17 -2.90 -5.00
CA ALA A 185 -6.88 -1.68 -5.41
C ALA A 185 -7.02 -0.67 -4.25
N TYR A 186 -7.39 -1.15 -3.06
CA TYR A 186 -7.56 -0.31 -1.89
C TYR A 186 -6.23 0.24 -1.36
N ARG A 187 -5.17 -0.58 -1.38
CA ARG A 187 -3.81 -0.15 -1.02
C ARG A 187 -3.31 0.95 -1.96
N TYR A 188 -3.56 0.78 -3.26
CA TYR A 188 -3.20 1.77 -4.27
C TYR A 188 -3.97 3.08 -4.08
N GLU A 189 -5.28 3.02 -3.83
CA GLU A 189 -6.11 4.19 -3.51
C GLU A 189 -5.59 4.92 -2.27
N THR A 190 -5.23 4.19 -1.23
CA THR A 190 -4.62 4.75 -0.02
C THR A 190 -3.32 5.47 -0.35
N LEU A 191 -2.43 4.86 -1.13
CA LEU A 191 -1.19 5.51 -1.58
C LEU A 191 -1.47 6.81 -2.34
N MET A 192 -2.44 6.78 -3.27
CA MET A 192 -2.82 7.96 -4.07
C MET A 192 -3.39 9.09 -3.22
N ASN A 193 -3.99 8.79 -2.05
CA ASN A 193 -4.41 9.82 -1.10
C ASN A 193 -3.23 10.62 -0.51
N TYR A 194 -2.04 10.02 -0.37
CA TYR A 194 -0.84 10.73 0.08
C TYR A 194 -0.21 11.55 -1.03
N VAL A 195 -0.14 10.99 -2.23
CA VAL A 195 0.61 11.56 -3.37
C VAL A 195 -0.25 12.52 -4.19
N GLY A 196 -1.52 12.19 -4.39
CA GLY A 196 -2.50 13.04 -5.11
C GLY A 196 -2.49 12.89 -6.63
N GLU A 197 -1.40 12.43 -7.24
CA GLU A 197 -1.26 12.26 -8.69
C GLU A 197 -0.45 11.00 -9.04
N PRO A 198 -0.71 10.38 -10.20
CA PRO A 198 0.09 9.27 -10.70
C PRO A 198 1.56 9.67 -10.93
N PHE A 199 2.46 8.74 -10.76
CA PHE A 199 3.91 8.93 -10.94
C PHE A 199 4.53 7.73 -11.66
N ASP A 200 5.67 7.95 -12.31
CA ASP A 200 6.39 6.93 -13.05
C ASP A 200 7.56 6.38 -12.23
N VAL A 201 7.81 5.08 -12.39
CA VAL A 201 8.93 4.38 -11.76
C VAL A 201 9.80 3.69 -12.81
N PRO A 202 11.13 3.59 -12.60
CA PRO A 202 11.99 2.80 -13.46
C PRO A 202 11.64 1.31 -13.36
N VAL A 203 11.67 0.61 -14.49
CA VAL A 203 11.36 -0.83 -14.58
C VAL A 203 12.64 -1.60 -14.87
N PRO A 204 12.94 -2.69 -14.14
CA PRO A 204 14.03 -3.59 -14.48
C PRO A 204 13.85 -4.19 -15.86
N ASP A 205 14.96 -4.55 -16.51
CA ASP A 205 14.95 -5.21 -17.81
C ASP A 205 14.24 -6.57 -17.76
N PRO A 206 13.73 -7.06 -18.89
CA PRO A 206 12.94 -8.31 -18.94
C PRO A 206 13.67 -9.54 -18.42
N LEU A 207 14.99 -9.58 -18.58
CA LEU A 207 15.82 -10.71 -18.18
C LEU A 207 16.91 -10.24 -17.23
N LEU A 208 17.29 -11.10 -16.30
CA LEU A 208 18.43 -10.87 -15.44
C LEU A 208 19.74 -11.05 -16.23
N SER A 209 20.74 -10.23 -15.95
CA SER A 209 22.10 -10.40 -16.45
C SER A 209 22.98 -10.97 -15.36
N ASP A 210 23.48 -12.19 -15.54
CA ASP A 210 24.27 -12.91 -14.53
C ASP A 210 23.59 -13.00 -13.15
N GLY A 211 22.25 -13.08 -13.16
CA GLY A 211 21.42 -13.15 -11.95
C GLY A 211 21.13 -11.79 -11.30
N GLU A 212 21.57 -10.68 -11.89
CA GLU A 212 21.37 -9.34 -11.40
C GLU A 212 20.40 -8.52 -12.26
N LEU A 213 19.78 -7.51 -11.63
CA LEU A 213 18.91 -6.56 -12.33
C LEU A 213 19.74 -5.62 -13.20
N THR A 214 19.25 -5.39 -14.40
CA THR A 214 19.71 -4.31 -15.28
C THR A 214 18.55 -3.36 -15.61
N PHE A 215 18.88 -2.16 -16.05
CA PHE A 215 17.91 -1.10 -16.34
C PHE A 215 18.28 -0.42 -17.66
N SER A 216 17.44 -0.56 -18.67
CA SER A 216 17.60 0.13 -19.97
C SER A 216 17.05 1.57 -19.97
N GLY A 217 16.52 2.04 -18.84
CA GLY A 217 15.93 3.37 -18.69
C GLY A 217 14.42 3.42 -19.00
N GLU A 218 13.77 2.28 -19.14
CA GLU A 218 12.32 2.21 -19.26
C GLU A 218 11.66 2.67 -17.95
N THR A 219 10.61 3.49 -18.08
CA THR A 219 9.74 3.88 -16.96
C THR A 219 8.30 3.50 -17.25
N VAL A 220 7.52 3.30 -16.21
CA VAL A 220 6.09 3.00 -16.30
C VAL A 220 5.35 3.68 -15.16
N GLN A 221 4.11 4.07 -15.40
CA GLN A 221 3.25 4.56 -14.34
C GLN A 221 3.08 3.46 -13.28
N PHE A 222 3.38 3.81 -12.03
CA PHE A 222 3.25 2.90 -10.90
C PHE A 222 1.79 2.46 -10.73
N GLY A 223 1.59 1.15 -10.58
CA GLY A 223 0.27 0.56 -10.40
C GLY A 223 0.36 -0.91 -10.02
N TYR A 224 -0.72 -1.45 -9.45
CA TYR A 224 -0.80 -2.84 -9.03
C TYR A 224 -1.29 -3.79 -10.13
N GLU A 225 -1.83 -3.24 -11.22
CA GLU A 225 -2.32 -4.01 -12.35
C GLU A 225 -1.18 -4.59 -13.18
N GLU A 226 -1.48 -5.67 -13.88
CA GLU A 226 -0.53 -6.31 -14.78
C GLU A 226 -0.29 -5.42 -16.00
N ASN A 227 0.96 -5.09 -16.24
CA ASN A 227 1.41 -4.41 -17.44
C ASN A 227 1.84 -5.45 -18.47
N VAL A 228 1.30 -5.33 -19.68
CA VAL A 228 1.68 -6.17 -20.82
C VAL A 228 2.47 -5.33 -21.81
N ARG A 229 3.70 -5.73 -22.09
CA ARG A 229 4.59 -5.06 -23.06
C ARG A 229 4.94 -5.99 -24.20
N GLN A 230 4.92 -5.48 -25.40
CA GLN A 230 5.41 -6.20 -26.56
C GLN A 230 6.93 -6.04 -26.67
N ILE A 231 7.63 -7.16 -26.73
CA ILE A 231 9.08 -7.18 -26.95
C ILE A 231 9.31 -7.54 -28.42
N LYS A 232 9.92 -6.65 -29.17
CA LYS A 232 10.36 -6.96 -30.56
C LYS A 232 11.66 -7.78 -30.50
N ARG A 233 11.69 -8.87 -31.18
CA ARG A 233 12.92 -9.63 -31.48
C ARG A 233 13.02 -9.87 -32.98
N GLU A 234 14.18 -10.31 -33.42
CA GLU A 234 14.38 -10.75 -34.81
C GLU A 234 13.54 -11.97 -35.10
N ASP A 235 12.95 -12.01 -36.29
CA ASP A 235 12.20 -13.18 -36.76
C ASP A 235 13.15 -14.37 -36.88
N ILE A 236 12.84 -15.45 -36.19
CA ILE A 236 13.58 -16.70 -36.26
C ILE A 236 12.69 -17.72 -36.94
N ASN A 237 13.21 -18.39 -37.96
CA ASN A 237 12.53 -19.52 -38.60
C ASN A 237 13.11 -20.84 -38.11
N ALA A 238 12.23 -21.79 -37.85
CA ALA A 238 12.57 -23.17 -37.57
C ALA A 238 12.29 -24.04 -38.79
N THR A 239 13.03 -25.14 -38.88
CA THR A 239 12.85 -26.11 -39.93
C THR A 239 12.50 -27.46 -39.32
N LEU A 240 11.39 -28.07 -39.76
CA LEU A 240 10.98 -29.42 -39.37
C LEU A 240 10.98 -30.34 -40.56
N ASN A 241 11.35 -31.59 -40.33
CA ASN A 241 11.22 -32.68 -41.31
C ASN A 241 9.94 -33.45 -41.05
N LEU A 242 8.91 -33.19 -41.84
CA LEU A 242 7.63 -33.89 -41.72
C LEU A 242 7.72 -35.24 -42.46
N VAL A 243 7.36 -36.32 -41.78
CA VAL A 243 7.21 -37.65 -42.40
C VAL A 243 5.92 -37.72 -43.22
N PRO A 244 5.81 -38.67 -44.21
CA PRO A 244 4.54 -38.83 -44.91
C PRO A 244 3.38 -39.17 -43.96
N GLY A 245 2.24 -38.51 -44.17
CA GLY A 245 1.04 -38.60 -43.33
C GLY A 245 0.91 -37.44 -42.37
N ASN A 246 0.07 -37.61 -41.38
CA ASN A 246 -0.19 -36.57 -40.35
C ASN A 246 0.97 -36.48 -39.37
N ASN A 247 1.39 -35.27 -39.09
CA ASN A 247 2.40 -34.91 -38.10
C ASN A 247 1.79 -33.93 -37.11
N ASP A 248 1.68 -34.31 -35.87
CA ASP A 248 1.26 -33.38 -34.82
C ASP A 248 2.47 -32.64 -34.30
N VAL A 249 2.40 -31.31 -34.35
CA VAL A 249 3.49 -30.39 -34.02
C VAL A 249 3.06 -29.50 -32.90
N ASP A 250 3.79 -29.54 -31.78
CA ASP A 250 3.61 -28.69 -30.64
C ASP A 250 4.78 -27.68 -30.54
N MET A 251 4.43 -26.40 -30.38
CA MET A 251 5.38 -25.32 -30.25
C MET A 251 5.38 -24.77 -28.83
N TYR A 252 6.58 -24.59 -28.28
CA TYR A 252 6.78 -24.05 -26.94
C TYR A 252 7.79 -22.91 -26.96
N TRP A 253 7.51 -21.86 -26.18
CA TRP A 253 8.46 -20.78 -25.90
C TRP A 253 9.00 -20.90 -24.48
N GLY A 254 10.31 -20.70 -24.34
CA GLY A 254 10.98 -20.59 -23.06
C GLY A 254 10.70 -19.23 -22.41
N TYR A 255 10.49 -19.22 -21.11
CA TYR A 255 10.29 -17.98 -20.36
C TYR A 255 11.18 -17.94 -19.13
N SER A 256 11.41 -16.73 -18.64
CA SER A 256 12.02 -16.47 -17.34
C SER A 256 11.06 -15.70 -16.49
N GLU A 257 10.93 -16.12 -15.24
CA GLU A 257 10.10 -15.47 -14.24
C GLU A 257 10.95 -15.17 -13.02
N TYR A 258 10.85 -13.96 -12.50
CA TYR A 258 11.53 -13.56 -11.28
C TYR A 258 10.70 -12.56 -10.49
N GLU A 259 10.91 -12.54 -9.17
CA GLU A 259 10.39 -11.51 -8.29
C GLU A 259 11.53 -10.74 -7.63
N VAL A 260 11.29 -9.47 -7.31
CA VAL A 260 12.22 -8.60 -6.62
C VAL A 260 11.50 -7.81 -5.54
N PRO A 261 11.94 -7.88 -4.29
CA PRO A 261 11.43 -6.97 -3.29
C PRO A 261 11.82 -5.54 -3.64
N TYR A 262 10.93 -4.59 -3.42
CA TYR A 262 11.24 -3.18 -3.56
C TYR A 262 10.76 -2.37 -2.36
N THR A 263 11.43 -1.21 -2.15
CA THR A 263 10.97 -0.15 -1.27
C THR A 263 10.80 1.11 -2.10
N ILE A 264 9.61 1.70 -2.04
CA ILE A 264 9.29 2.96 -2.70
C ILE A 264 9.21 4.07 -1.66
N TRP A 265 9.87 5.19 -1.96
CA TRP A 265 10.03 6.33 -1.05
C TRP A 265 9.29 7.54 -1.57
N PHE A 266 8.67 8.26 -0.63
CA PHE A 266 7.96 9.50 -0.89
C PHE A 266 8.46 10.58 0.06
N ARG A 267 8.69 11.77 -0.47
CA ARG A 267 9.12 12.94 0.28
C ARG A 267 8.00 13.94 0.42
N HIS A 268 7.81 14.45 1.63
CA HIS A 268 6.85 15.53 1.86
C HIS A 268 7.43 16.87 1.39
N SER A 269 6.57 17.70 0.78
CA SER A 269 6.97 19.03 0.28
C SER A 269 7.25 20.08 1.36
N GLY A 270 6.89 19.79 2.63
CA GLY A 270 7.06 20.65 3.79
C GLY A 270 7.78 19.95 4.95
N GLU A 271 7.20 20.01 6.15
CA GLU A 271 7.80 19.50 7.39
C GLU A 271 7.46 18.04 7.71
N GLY A 272 6.71 17.34 6.86
CA GLY A 272 6.37 15.93 7.07
C GLY A 272 7.59 15.03 6.93
N ARG A 273 7.59 13.91 7.67
CA ARG A 273 8.61 12.86 7.50
C ARG A 273 8.46 12.16 6.16
N ASP A 274 9.53 11.59 5.64
CA ASP A 274 9.47 10.72 4.47
C ASP A 274 8.63 9.47 4.78
N LEU A 275 7.85 9.02 3.80
CA LEU A 275 7.11 7.76 3.85
C LEU A 275 7.77 6.73 2.96
N CYS A 276 7.67 5.47 3.33
CA CYS A 276 8.07 4.37 2.46
C CYS A 276 7.07 3.22 2.53
N PHE A 277 6.96 2.50 1.42
CA PHE A 277 6.13 1.31 1.29
C PHE A 277 6.95 0.21 0.65
N GLU A 278 6.68 -1.02 1.07
CA GLU A 278 7.34 -2.21 0.56
C GLU A 278 6.41 -2.97 -0.39
N GLY A 279 7.02 -3.67 -1.34
CA GLY A 279 6.30 -4.52 -2.26
C GLY A 279 7.22 -5.49 -2.97
N LYS A 280 6.66 -6.17 -3.97
CA LYS A 280 7.40 -7.09 -4.83
C LYS A 280 7.11 -6.75 -6.28
N PHE A 281 8.14 -6.53 -7.06
CA PHE A 281 8.04 -6.49 -8.50
C PHE A 281 8.04 -7.93 -9.01
N VAL A 282 7.07 -8.30 -9.81
CA VAL A 282 6.96 -9.63 -10.44
C VAL A 282 7.07 -9.45 -11.94
N ASN A 283 7.91 -10.24 -12.57
CA ASN A 283 8.16 -10.19 -14.01
C ASN A 283 8.17 -11.58 -14.62
N LYS A 284 7.46 -11.74 -15.74
CA LYS A 284 7.52 -12.90 -16.61
C LYS A 284 7.82 -12.44 -18.03
N ALA A 285 8.88 -12.94 -18.63
CA ALA A 285 9.29 -12.56 -19.97
C ALA A 285 9.82 -13.76 -20.75
N HIS A 286 9.61 -13.75 -22.04
CA HIS A 286 10.21 -14.73 -22.94
C HIS A 286 11.75 -14.61 -22.95
N ASN A 287 12.46 -15.72 -22.78
CA ASN A 287 13.93 -15.75 -22.65
C ASN A 287 14.69 -16.00 -23.96
N GLY A 288 14.00 -16.13 -25.11
CA GLY A 288 14.60 -16.39 -26.42
C GLY A 288 14.78 -17.88 -26.75
N LYS A 289 14.55 -18.79 -25.80
CA LYS A 289 14.55 -20.22 -26.06
C LYS A 289 13.22 -20.66 -26.68
N TRP A 290 13.27 -21.70 -27.46
CA TRP A 290 12.10 -22.35 -28.02
C TRP A 290 12.37 -23.83 -28.24
N LYS A 291 11.32 -24.63 -28.28
CA LYS A 291 11.38 -26.02 -28.69
C LYS A 291 10.14 -26.42 -29.50
N VAL A 292 10.30 -27.41 -30.32
CA VAL A 292 9.22 -28.03 -31.09
C VAL A 292 9.22 -29.52 -30.78
N GLU A 293 8.07 -30.06 -30.52
CA GLU A 293 7.85 -31.49 -30.35
C GLU A 293 7.02 -32.01 -31.54
N LEU A 294 7.43 -33.14 -32.09
CA LEU A 294 6.80 -33.82 -33.22
C LEU A 294 6.34 -35.17 -32.75
N TRP A 295 5.05 -35.48 -33.00
CA TRP A 295 4.40 -36.71 -32.58
C TRP A 295 3.93 -37.55 -33.79
#